data_7464a5670a3a5222ec025318e2070954
#
_entry.id   7464a5670a3a5222ec025318e2070954
#
_cell.length_a   1.000
_cell.length_b   1.000
_cell.length_c   1.000
_cell.angle_alpha   90.00
_cell.angle_beta   90.00
_cell.angle_gamma   90.00
#
_symmetry.space_group_name_H-M   'P 1'
#
loop_
_entity.id
_entity.type
_entity.pdbx_description
1 polymer ?
#
loop_
_entity_poly.entity_id
_entity_poly.type
_entity_poly.pdbx_seq_one_letter_code
_entity_poly.pdbx_strand_id
1 'polypeptide(L)'
;FNLQDKLIFGNFTHWKSPYGNLKVSPINQEIIKKLDKEMFVIHDSMQVLEHSLEAIVPFLHKKNPSLEIVPILVPYMKYNRIDHISDALSSLVNDVLKEHDLVFGEDVAVVISNDAVHYGNEDWGANLAPFGVTEKGTQKARQLDVEIIENCLVNNLTRNKIERFTKYTVQSDNYKEYKWVWCGRYSVPFGLDFANKLNLQINNTPLYGDFIGYQSSIDHDLIDVEDLGMGTTARANQKHWVAYASLKYE
;
A
#
# COMPACT_ATOMS: atom_id res chain seq x y z
N PHE A 1 8.98 1.33 -17.85
CA PHE A 1 9.60 2.52 -17.23
C PHE A 1 10.64 2.07 -16.21
N ASN A 2 11.86 2.65 -16.24
CA ASN A 2 12.87 2.34 -15.22
C ASN A 2 12.72 3.27 -14.01
N LEU A 3 11.54 3.17 -13.36
CA LEU A 3 11.22 3.93 -12.16
C LEU A 3 11.59 3.10 -10.94
N GLN A 4 12.57 3.56 -10.19
CA GLN A 4 13.05 2.92 -8.97
C GLN A 4 13.69 3.96 -8.04
N ASP A 5 13.73 3.65 -6.75
CA ASP A 5 14.44 4.43 -5.74
C ASP A 5 13.96 5.89 -5.58
N LYS A 6 12.78 6.22 -6.12
CA LYS A 6 12.12 7.54 -6.04
C LYS A 6 10.61 7.35 -5.89
N LEU A 7 9.96 8.20 -5.12
CA LEU A 7 8.49 8.28 -5.09
C LEU A 7 7.96 8.83 -6.41
N ILE A 8 6.73 8.47 -6.76
CA ILE A 8 6.09 8.98 -7.97
C ILE A 8 4.88 9.83 -7.59
N PHE A 9 4.94 11.09 -7.93
CA PHE A 9 3.84 12.03 -7.84
C PHE A 9 3.25 12.30 -9.23
N GLY A 10 2.06 12.91 -9.26
CA GLY A 10 1.41 13.38 -10.48
C GLY A 10 1.02 14.86 -10.37
N ASN A 11 0.72 15.45 -11.54
CA ASN A 11 0.24 16.82 -11.65
C ASN A 11 -1.29 16.93 -11.70
N PHE A 12 -2.01 15.82 -11.52
CA PHE A 12 -3.46 15.83 -11.56
C PHE A 12 -4.03 16.65 -10.41
N THR A 13 -5.11 17.37 -10.67
CA THR A 13 -5.84 18.14 -9.67
C THR A 13 -7.04 17.36 -9.10
N HIS A 14 -7.47 16.31 -9.80
CA HIS A 14 -8.60 15.47 -9.41
C HIS A 14 -8.40 14.02 -9.83
N TRP A 15 -9.00 13.11 -9.09
CA TRP A 15 -9.16 11.70 -9.45
C TRP A 15 -10.63 11.39 -9.70
N LYS A 16 -10.91 10.72 -10.83
CA LYS A 16 -12.26 10.31 -11.16
C LYS A 16 -12.65 9.09 -10.33
N SER A 17 -13.84 9.12 -9.76
CA SER A 17 -14.47 7.97 -9.10
C SER A 17 -15.92 7.82 -9.58
N PRO A 18 -16.59 6.70 -9.29
CA PRO A 18 -18.02 6.53 -9.59
C PRO A 18 -18.93 7.59 -8.95
N TYR A 19 -18.45 8.26 -7.89
CA TYR A 19 -19.19 9.29 -7.15
C TYR A 19 -18.84 10.72 -7.59
N GLY A 20 -18.02 10.89 -8.61
CA GLY A 20 -17.58 12.19 -9.11
C GLY A 20 -16.06 12.37 -9.05
N ASN A 21 -15.61 13.61 -9.06
CA ASN A 21 -14.18 13.94 -9.03
C ASN A 21 -13.73 14.18 -7.59
N LEU A 22 -12.80 13.36 -7.12
CA LEU A 22 -12.12 13.54 -5.84
C LEU A 22 -10.94 14.50 -6.02
N LYS A 23 -10.85 15.53 -5.20
CA LYS A 23 -9.82 16.56 -5.32
C LYS A 23 -8.46 16.05 -4.82
N VAL A 24 -7.40 16.40 -5.54
CA VAL A 24 -6.01 16.29 -5.04
C VAL A 24 -5.74 17.54 -4.19
N SER A 25 -5.27 17.31 -2.97
CA SER A 25 -5.00 18.39 -2.03
C SER A 25 -3.91 19.33 -2.52
N PRO A 26 -4.00 20.65 -2.29
CA PRO A 26 -2.91 21.59 -2.54
C PRO A 26 -1.60 21.23 -1.82
N ILE A 27 -1.67 20.51 -0.72
CA ILE A 27 -0.52 19.96 0.02
C ILE A 27 0.36 19.07 -0.89
N ASN A 28 -0.23 18.39 -1.88
CA ASN A 28 0.55 17.63 -2.87
C ASN A 28 1.59 18.50 -3.58
N GLN A 29 1.20 19.69 -4.03
CA GLN A 29 2.11 20.61 -4.72
C GLN A 29 3.12 21.24 -3.75
N GLU A 30 2.74 21.43 -2.52
CA GLU A 30 3.63 21.94 -1.48
C GLU A 30 4.73 20.92 -1.15
N ILE A 31 4.39 19.65 -0.98
CA ILE A 31 5.36 18.56 -0.82
C ILE A 31 6.29 18.48 -2.03
N ILE A 32 5.75 18.49 -3.25
CA ILE A 32 6.54 18.48 -4.49
C ILE A 32 7.54 19.65 -4.57
N LYS A 33 7.18 20.81 -4.05
CA LYS A 33 8.07 22.00 -4.06
C LYS A 33 9.18 21.90 -3.02
N LYS A 34 8.89 21.37 -1.83
CA LYS A 34 9.79 21.36 -0.67
C LYS A 34 10.67 20.10 -0.60
N LEU A 35 10.17 18.93 -1.09
CA LEU A 35 10.91 17.65 -1.05
C LEU A 35 12.10 17.69 -2.02
N ASP A 36 13.22 17.08 -1.61
CA ASP A 36 14.41 16.94 -2.45
C ASP A 36 14.10 16.18 -3.75
N LYS A 37 14.51 16.77 -4.88
CA LYS A 37 14.28 16.25 -6.25
C LYS A 37 14.91 14.88 -6.51
N GLU A 38 15.91 14.50 -5.71
CA GLU A 38 16.47 13.14 -5.78
C GLU A 38 15.58 12.06 -5.14
N MET A 39 14.53 12.45 -4.40
CA MET A 39 13.63 11.53 -3.70
C MET A 39 12.36 11.19 -4.48
N PHE A 40 12.05 11.94 -5.51
CA PHE A 40 10.82 11.73 -6.28
C PHE A 40 10.95 12.06 -7.77
N VAL A 41 9.94 11.68 -8.51
CA VAL A 41 9.71 12.04 -9.90
C VAL A 41 8.22 12.35 -10.11
N ILE A 42 7.92 13.27 -11.03
CA ILE A 42 6.55 13.48 -11.49
C ILE A 42 6.33 12.64 -12.73
N HIS A 43 5.33 11.77 -12.71
CA HIS A 43 5.06 10.86 -13.82
C HIS A 43 3.57 10.55 -13.97
N ASP A 44 2.85 11.42 -14.69
CA ASP A 44 1.40 11.35 -14.87
C ASP A 44 0.94 10.05 -15.55
N SER A 45 1.66 9.57 -16.55
CA SER A 45 1.31 8.30 -17.21
C SER A 45 1.39 7.10 -16.27
N MET A 46 2.30 7.10 -15.30
CA MET A 46 2.39 6.01 -14.32
C MET A 46 1.23 6.05 -13.33
N GLN A 47 0.79 7.24 -12.94
CA GLN A 47 -0.40 7.44 -12.12
C GLN A 47 -1.68 6.93 -12.80
N VAL A 48 -1.74 6.98 -14.14
CA VAL A 48 -2.89 6.47 -14.93
C VAL A 48 -2.83 4.95 -15.10
N LEU A 49 -1.64 4.38 -15.21
CA LEU A 49 -1.46 2.94 -15.48
C LEU A 49 -1.53 2.07 -14.21
N GLU A 50 -1.22 2.66 -13.07
CA GLU A 50 -1.23 1.98 -11.78
C GLU A 50 -2.65 1.98 -11.21
N HIS A 51 -3.10 0.88 -10.60
CA HIS A 51 -4.49 0.66 -10.21
C HIS A 51 -4.74 0.60 -8.70
N SER A 52 -3.71 0.64 -7.85
CA SER A 52 -3.88 0.54 -6.40
C SER A 52 -4.70 1.70 -5.82
N LEU A 53 -4.49 2.92 -6.32
CA LEU A 53 -5.28 4.08 -5.92
C LEU A 53 -6.73 3.97 -6.45
N GLU A 54 -6.90 3.52 -7.68
CA GLU A 54 -8.22 3.31 -8.29
C GLU A 54 -9.07 2.33 -7.48
N ALA A 55 -8.46 1.30 -6.89
CA ALA A 55 -9.14 0.31 -6.07
C ALA A 55 -9.71 0.88 -4.76
N ILE A 56 -9.06 1.85 -4.12
CA ILE A 56 -9.45 2.37 -2.80
C ILE A 56 -10.22 3.70 -2.85
N VAL A 57 -9.92 4.55 -3.84
CA VAL A 57 -10.51 5.90 -3.98
C VAL A 57 -12.04 5.90 -3.96
N PRO A 58 -12.77 4.99 -4.62
CA PRO A 58 -14.23 4.96 -4.57
C PRO A 58 -14.79 4.79 -3.15
N PHE A 59 -14.17 3.94 -2.33
CA PHE A 59 -14.61 3.69 -0.95
C PHE A 59 -14.37 4.92 -0.07
N LEU A 60 -13.22 5.56 -0.20
CA LEU A 60 -12.87 6.77 0.52
C LEU A 60 -13.82 7.92 0.14
N HIS A 61 -14.06 8.12 -1.17
CA HIS A 61 -14.95 9.16 -1.67
C HIS A 61 -16.40 8.95 -1.23
N LYS A 62 -16.90 7.72 -1.25
CA LYS A 62 -18.23 7.39 -0.74
C LYS A 62 -18.35 7.69 0.75
N LYS A 63 -17.31 7.43 1.53
CA LYS A 63 -17.29 7.67 2.98
C LYS A 63 -17.22 9.14 3.33
N ASN A 64 -16.43 9.92 2.60
CA ASN A 64 -16.29 11.36 2.76
C ASN A 64 -16.21 12.04 1.38
N PRO A 65 -17.32 12.62 0.88
CA PRO A 65 -17.36 13.30 -0.41
C PRO A 65 -16.50 14.56 -0.51
N SER A 66 -16.10 15.14 0.62
CA SER A 66 -15.22 16.32 0.68
C SER A 66 -13.75 15.98 0.93
N LEU A 67 -13.41 14.70 0.95
CA LEU A 67 -12.03 14.26 1.11
C LEU A 67 -11.13 14.83 0.01
N GLU A 68 -9.92 15.22 0.40
CA GLU A 68 -8.82 15.51 -0.54
C GLU A 68 -7.74 14.45 -0.37
N ILE A 69 -7.01 14.12 -1.45
CA ILE A 69 -5.97 13.09 -1.44
C ILE A 69 -4.62 13.64 -1.86
N VAL A 70 -3.55 13.04 -1.35
CA VAL A 70 -2.17 13.19 -1.83
C VAL A 70 -1.73 11.81 -2.36
N PRO A 71 -1.87 11.57 -3.69
CA PRO A 71 -1.56 10.28 -4.29
C PRO A 71 -0.05 10.09 -4.47
N ILE A 72 0.50 9.03 -3.90
CA ILE A 72 1.92 8.69 -3.98
C ILE A 72 2.07 7.22 -4.39
N LEU A 73 2.78 6.94 -5.49
CA LEU A 73 3.17 5.59 -5.85
C LEU A 73 4.58 5.28 -5.36
N VAL A 74 4.77 4.05 -4.89
CA VAL A 74 6.03 3.58 -4.31
C VAL A 74 6.60 2.45 -5.17
N PRO A 75 7.56 2.72 -6.06
CA PRO A 75 8.18 1.72 -6.92
C PRO A 75 9.25 0.90 -6.18
N TYR A 76 9.97 0.06 -6.93
CA TYR A 76 11.09 -0.72 -6.41
C TYR A 76 12.10 0.14 -5.66
N MET A 77 12.40 -0.22 -4.40
CA MET A 77 13.49 0.38 -3.63
C MET A 77 13.97 -0.54 -2.52
N LYS A 78 15.24 -0.39 -2.15
CA LYS A 78 15.82 -1.08 -0.99
C LYS A 78 15.31 -0.46 0.30
N TYR A 79 15.26 -1.24 1.38
CA TYR A 79 14.78 -0.74 2.67
C TYR A 79 15.51 0.51 3.16
N ASN A 80 16.84 0.59 3.00
CA ASN A 80 17.59 1.80 3.37
C ASN A 80 17.14 3.05 2.59
N ARG A 81 16.68 2.88 1.35
CA ARG A 81 16.12 3.99 0.57
C ARG A 81 14.73 4.35 1.04
N ILE A 82 13.90 3.35 1.39
CA ILE A 82 12.61 3.55 2.06
C ILE A 82 12.81 4.38 3.33
N ASP A 83 13.68 3.94 4.22
CA ASP A 83 14.00 4.58 5.49
C ASP A 83 14.46 6.04 5.31
N HIS A 84 15.32 6.29 4.33
CA HIS A 84 15.83 7.64 4.02
C HIS A 84 14.73 8.59 3.49
N ILE A 85 13.90 8.12 2.53
CA ILE A 85 12.85 8.96 1.95
C ILE A 85 11.72 9.18 2.96
N SER A 86 11.34 8.15 3.71
CA SER A 86 10.28 8.28 4.72
C SER A 86 10.68 9.23 5.86
N ASP A 87 11.96 9.28 6.21
CA ASP A 87 12.48 10.24 7.19
C ASP A 87 12.34 11.69 6.72
N ALA A 88 12.80 11.96 5.51
CA ALA A 88 12.69 13.31 4.91
C ALA A 88 11.22 13.71 4.70
N LEU A 89 10.39 12.79 4.20
CA LEU A 89 8.98 13.09 3.95
C LEU A 89 8.19 13.27 5.26
N SER A 90 8.47 12.50 6.31
CA SER A 90 7.78 12.64 7.60
C SER A 90 8.11 13.99 8.25
N SER A 91 9.37 14.42 8.19
CA SER A 91 9.77 15.73 8.69
C SER A 91 9.09 16.87 7.92
N LEU A 92 9.09 16.79 6.60
CA LEU A 92 8.42 17.78 5.75
C LEU A 92 6.91 17.82 6.00
N VAL A 93 6.25 16.66 6.09
CA VAL A 93 4.79 16.61 6.34
C VAL A 93 4.45 17.14 7.72
N ASN A 94 5.26 16.84 8.75
CA ASN A 94 5.07 17.42 10.08
C ASN A 94 5.09 18.96 10.06
N ASP A 95 6.00 19.57 9.30
CA ASP A 95 6.05 21.02 9.14
C ASP A 95 4.83 21.55 8.38
N VAL A 96 4.42 20.87 7.29
CA VAL A 96 3.22 21.25 6.52
C VAL A 96 1.96 21.13 7.38
N LEU A 97 1.80 20.08 8.18
CA LEU A 97 0.65 19.96 9.09
C LEU A 97 0.57 21.12 10.08
N LYS A 98 1.70 21.52 10.65
CA LYS A 98 1.77 22.69 11.55
C LYS A 98 1.45 24.00 10.84
N GLU A 99 1.95 24.21 9.61
CA GLU A 99 1.69 25.42 8.81
C GLU A 99 0.19 25.57 8.47
N HIS A 100 -0.55 24.47 8.38
CA HIS A 100 -1.98 24.44 8.06
C HIS A 100 -2.90 24.16 9.25
N ASP A 101 -2.38 24.09 10.48
CA ASP A 101 -3.13 23.75 11.70
C ASP A 101 -3.90 22.41 11.58
N LEU A 102 -3.30 21.40 10.92
CA LEU A 102 -3.88 20.08 10.71
C LEU A 102 -3.35 19.06 11.73
N VAL A 103 -4.24 18.20 12.21
CA VAL A 103 -3.92 17.16 13.20
C VAL A 103 -3.83 15.79 12.54
N PHE A 104 -2.65 15.15 12.68
CA PHE A 104 -2.45 13.79 12.22
C PHE A 104 -3.32 12.81 13.04
N GLY A 105 -4.07 11.96 12.36
CA GLY A 105 -5.04 11.02 12.96
C GLY A 105 -6.47 11.57 13.05
N GLU A 106 -6.67 12.89 12.95
CA GLU A 106 -8.00 13.53 12.93
C GLU A 106 -8.31 14.14 11.56
N ASP A 107 -7.48 15.07 11.09
CA ASP A 107 -7.66 15.76 9.80
C ASP A 107 -6.95 15.04 8.66
N VAL A 108 -5.86 14.35 8.96
CA VAL A 108 -5.00 13.68 8.00
C VAL A 108 -4.72 12.24 8.41
N ALA A 109 -4.93 11.31 7.49
CA ALA A 109 -4.60 9.89 7.66
C ALA A 109 -3.76 9.35 6.52
N VAL A 110 -2.95 8.33 6.80
CA VAL A 110 -2.21 7.57 5.78
C VAL A 110 -3.00 6.32 5.44
N VAL A 111 -3.30 6.15 4.16
CA VAL A 111 -3.96 4.94 3.63
C VAL A 111 -2.96 4.22 2.71
N ILE A 112 -2.73 2.94 2.98
CA ILE A 112 -1.84 2.09 2.20
C ILE A 112 -2.72 1.09 1.43
N SER A 113 -2.82 1.29 0.13
CA SER A 113 -3.57 0.39 -0.77
C SER A 113 -2.63 -0.66 -1.35
N ASN A 114 -2.93 -1.91 -1.09
CA ASN A 114 -2.19 -3.05 -1.65
C ASN A 114 -2.97 -4.36 -1.47
N ASP A 115 -2.57 -5.37 -2.24
CA ASP A 115 -2.96 -6.75 -2.01
C ASP A 115 -1.88 -7.47 -1.18
N ALA A 116 -2.28 -8.48 -0.40
CA ALA A 116 -1.35 -9.39 0.24
C ALA A 116 -0.82 -10.42 -0.79
N VAL A 117 -0.70 -11.70 -0.45
CA VAL A 117 -0.09 -12.66 -1.38
C VAL A 117 -0.94 -12.89 -2.63
N HIS A 118 -0.28 -12.87 -3.78
CA HIS A 118 -0.75 -13.47 -5.02
C HIS A 118 -0.19 -14.89 -5.11
N TYR A 119 -1.04 -15.89 -4.97
CA TYR A 119 -0.63 -17.28 -4.87
C TYR A 119 -1.17 -18.12 -6.00
N GLY A 120 -0.31 -18.96 -6.57
CA GLY A 120 -0.68 -19.90 -7.59
C GLY A 120 0.40 -20.11 -8.65
N ASN A 121 0.06 -20.87 -9.70
CA ASN A 121 0.90 -21.15 -10.86
C ASN A 121 0.22 -20.79 -12.18
N GLU A 122 -0.88 -20.10 -12.14
CA GLU A 122 -1.61 -19.56 -13.27
C GLU A 122 -1.82 -18.05 -13.08
N ASP A 123 -2.00 -17.33 -14.16
CA ASP A 123 -2.27 -15.88 -14.19
C ASP A 123 -1.31 -15.06 -13.30
N TRP A 124 -1.83 -14.23 -12.44
CA TRP A 124 -1.03 -13.34 -11.58
C TRP A 124 -0.32 -14.02 -10.43
N GLY A 125 -0.73 -15.25 -10.07
CA GLY A 125 -0.03 -16.10 -9.13
C GLY A 125 1.18 -16.80 -9.74
N ALA A 126 1.40 -16.61 -11.05
CA ALA A 126 2.37 -17.32 -11.85
C ALA A 126 3.71 -17.57 -11.15
N ASN A 127 4.06 -18.85 -11.04
CA ASN A 127 5.31 -19.34 -10.46
C ASN A 127 5.51 -19.14 -8.96
N LEU A 128 4.49 -18.74 -8.18
CA LEU A 128 4.60 -18.70 -6.74
C LEU A 128 3.56 -19.59 -6.04
N ALA A 129 3.83 -20.88 -6.02
CA ALA A 129 3.09 -21.85 -5.22
C ALA A 129 4.05 -22.81 -4.50
N PRO A 130 4.91 -22.31 -3.57
CA PRO A 130 5.93 -23.14 -2.93
C PRO A 130 5.34 -24.29 -2.09
N PHE A 131 4.06 -24.20 -1.72
CA PHE A 131 3.35 -25.26 -0.98
C PHE A 131 2.42 -26.10 -1.88
N GLY A 132 2.44 -25.89 -3.22
CA GLY A 132 1.59 -26.55 -4.20
C GLY A 132 0.19 -25.92 -4.30
N VAL A 133 -0.47 -26.21 -5.44
CA VAL A 133 -1.80 -25.66 -5.82
C VAL A 133 -2.93 -26.58 -5.36
N THR A 134 -2.94 -26.90 -4.08
CA THR A 134 -3.92 -27.75 -3.41
C THR A 134 -4.52 -27.00 -2.21
N GLU A 135 -5.63 -27.48 -1.67
CA GLU A 135 -6.22 -26.94 -0.46
C GLU A 135 -5.21 -26.84 0.70
N LYS A 136 -4.42 -27.90 0.92
CA LYS A 136 -3.36 -27.91 1.92
C LYS A 136 -2.26 -26.87 1.63
N GLY A 137 -1.93 -26.67 0.36
CA GLY A 137 -0.98 -25.63 -0.07
C GLY A 137 -1.53 -24.22 0.20
N THR A 138 -2.79 -23.98 -0.14
CA THR A 138 -3.52 -22.75 0.15
C THR A 138 -3.54 -22.43 1.65
N GLN A 139 -3.88 -23.43 2.49
CA GLN A 139 -3.86 -23.24 3.95
C GLN A 139 -2.47 -22.84 4.49
N LYS A 140 -1.40 -23.49 4.01
CA LYS A 140 -0.03 -23.13 4.40
C LYS A 140 0.38 -21.72 3.93
N ALA A 141 -0.05 -21.32 2.74
CA ALA A 141 0.21 -19.99 2.22
C ALA A 141 -0.47 -18.91 3.07
N ARG A 142 -1.72 -19.12 3.45
CA ARG A 142 -2.45 -18.25 4.37
C ARG A 142 -1.80 -18.19 5.76
N GLN A 143 -1.35 -19.31 6.29
CA GLN A 143 -0.63 -19.36 7.57
C GLN A 143 0.64 -18.50 7.52
N LEU A 144 1.41 -18.58 6.43
CA LEU A 144 2.59 -17.74 6.26
C LEU A 144 2.23 -16.25 6.16
N ASP A 145 1.16 -15.89 5.44
CA ASP A 145 0.70 -14.50 5.39
C ASP A 145 0.33 -13.96 6.78
N VAL A 146 -0.44 -14.73 7.56
CA VAL A 146 -0.81 -14.37 8.93
C VAL A 146 0.44 -14.26 9.81
N GLU A 147 1.40 -15.18 9.68
CA GLU A 147 2.68 -15.11 10.40
C GLU A 147 3.45 -13.82 10.06
N ILE A 148 3.48 -13.40 8.79
CA ILE A 148 4.10 -12.15 8.36
C ILE A 148 3.39 -10.96 9.02
N ILE A 149 2.07 -10.94 9.02
CA ILE A 149 1.26 -9.90 9.66
C ILE A 149 1.59 -9.81 11.16
N GLU A 150 1.53 -10.92 11.87
CA GLU A 150 1.77 -10.99 13.32
C GLU A 150 3.19 -10.59 13.70
N ASN A 151 4.18 -11.01 12.93
CA ASN A 151 5.59 -10.72 13.22
C ASN A 151 6.03 -9.30 12.82
N CYS A 152 5.35 -8.67 11.84
CA CYS A 152 5.85 -7.46 11.20
C CYS A 152 4.91 -6.26 11.33
N LEU A 153 3.58 -6.46 11.39
CA LEU A 153 2.63 -5.40 11.14
C LEU A 153 1.74 -5.05 12.33
N VAL A 154 1.62 -5.90 13.35
CA VAL A 154 0.78 -5.67 14.54
C VAL A 154 1.57 -5.20 15.75
N ASN A 155 0.86 -4.71 16.78
CA ASN A 155 1.43 -4.13 18.00
C ASN A 155 2.33 -2.91 17.71
N ASN A 156 3.16 -2.50 18.66
CA ASN A 156 4.07 -1.37 18.46
C ASN A 156 4.95 -1.57 17.23
N LEU A 157 4.85 -0.65 16.27
CA LEU A 157 5.70 -0.64 15.10
C LEU A 157 7.12 -0.25 15.49
N THR A 158 8.07 -0.97 14.96
CA THR A 158 9.49 -0.65 15.08
C THR A 158 10.16 -0.76 13.72
N ARG A 159 11.24 -0.02 13.53
CA ARG A 159 12.09 -0.12 12.34
C ARG A 159 12.43 -1.58 12.00
N ASN A 160 12.77 -2.39 13.01
CA ASN A 160 13.12 -3.80 12.82
C ASN A 160 11.94 -4.66 12.30
N LYS A 161 10.72 -4.38 12.72
CA LYS A 161 9.52 -5.07 12.21
C LYS A 161 9.26 -4.73 10.75
N ILE A 162 9.33 -3.45 10.40
CA ILE A 162 9.12 -2.97 9.03
C ILE A 162 10.21 -3.52 8.10
N GLU A 163 11.47 -3.48 8.52
CA GLU A 163 12.57 -4.10 7.76
C GLU A 163 12.40 -5.63 7.64
N ARG A 164 11.89 -6.31 8.67
CA ARG A 164 11.60 -7.74 8.62
C ARG A 164 10.54 -8.08 7.57
N PHE A 165 9.52 -7.24 7.41
CA PHE A 165 8.53 -7.40 6.34
C PHE A 165 9.20 -7.45 4.96
N THR A 166 10.16 -6.57 4.67
CA THR A 166 10.91 -6.61 3.40
C THR A 166 11.71 -7.89 3.25
N LYS A 167 12.27 -8.45 4.33
CA LYS A 167 13.01 -9.72 4.31
C LYS A 167 12.12 -10.94 4.04
N TYR A 168 10.81 -10.85 4.34
CA TYR A 168 9.84 -11.88 3.96
C TYR A 168 9.45 -11.77 2.48
N THR A 169 9.30 -10.56 1.96
CA THR A 169 8.62 -10.30 0.68
C THR A 169 9.56 -10.08 -0.50
N VAL A 170 10.84 -9.74 -0.24
CA VAL A 170 11.81 -9.35 -1.27
C VAL A 170 13.06 -10.26 -1.20
N GLN A 171 13.62 -10.61 -2.36
CA GLN A 171 14.88 -11.37 -2.44
C GLN A 171 16.05 -10.53 -1.90
N SER A 172 16.96 -11.20 -1.19
CA SER A 172 18.09 -10.54 -0.54
C SER A 172 19.15 -10.05 -1.52
N ASP A 173 19.32 -10.77 -2.62
CA ASP A 173 20.30 -10.51 -3.69
C ASP A 173 19.74 -9.63 -4.80
N ASN A 174 18.42 -9.67 -5.00
CA ASN A 174 17.73 -8.84 -5.99
C ASN A 174 16.44 -8.24 -5.41
N TYR A 175 16.51 -7.01 -4.90
CA TYR A 175 15.38 -6.32 -4.29
C TYR A 175 14.20 -6.06 -5.24
N LYS A 176 14.34 -6.30 -6.55
CA LYS A 176 13.25 -6.17 -7.53
C LYS A 176 12.43 -7.45 -7.66
N GLU A 177 12.92 -8.55 -7.13
CA GLU A 177 12.26 -9.84 -7.22
C GLU A 177 11.51 -10.22 -5.93
N TYR A 178 10.42 -10.93 -6.10
CA TYR A 178 9.64 -11.45 -4.99
C TYR A 178 10.34 -12.64 -4.32
N LYS A 179 10.32 -12.63 -3.00
CA LYS A 179 10.51 -13.83 -2.19
C LYS A 179 9.14 -14.41 -1.79
N TRP A 180 8.23 -13.53 -1.38
CA TRP A 180 6.82 -13.84 -1.15
C TRP A 180 5.98 -12.75 -1.81
N VAL A 181 5.01 -13.11 -2.66
CA VAL A 181 4.37 -12.18 -3.60
C VAL A 181 3.30 -11.33 -2.91
N TRP A 182 3.72 -10.42 -2.06
CA TRP A 182 2.91 -9.29 -1.64
C TRP A 182 3.03 -8.15 -2.65
N CYS A 183 1.90 -7.75 -3.22
CA CYS A 183 1.88 -6.63 -4.16
C CYS A 183 2.46 -5.36 -3.52
N GLY A 184 2.09 -5.10 -2.26
CA GLY A 184 2.55 -3.98 -1.46
C GLY A 184 3.95 -4.09 -0.85
N ARG A 185 4.86 -4.92 -1.36
CA ARG A 185 6.19 -5.14 -0.76
C ARG A 185 7.06 -3.89 -0.59
N TYR A 186 6.72 -2.79 -1.26
CA TYR A 186 7.37 -1.48 -1.09
C TYR A 186 6.44 -0.44 -0.48
N SER A 187 5.17 -0.39 -0.91
CA SER A 187 4.20 0.58 -0.38
C SER A 187 3.87 0.33 1.09
N VAL A 188 3.77 -0.92 1.52
CA VAL A 188 3.53 -1.27 2.94
C VAL A 188 4.69 -0.80 3.83
N PRO A 189 5.95 -1.22 3.62
CA PRO A 189 7.04 -0.77 4.47
C PRO A 189 7.29 0.73 4.37
N PHE A 190 7.12 1.35 3.19
CA PHE A 190 7.25 2.80 3.03
C PHE A 190 6.16 3.55 3.81
N GLY A 191 4.89 3.22 3.60
CA GLY A 191 3.77 3.91 4.23
C GLY A 191 3.80 3.77 5.76
N LEU A 192 4.16 2.57 6.26
CA LEU A 192 4.28 2.34 7.71
C LEU A 192 5.49 3.04 8.33
N ASP A 193 6.65 3.03 7.66
CA ASP A 193 7.84 3.71 8.15
C ASP A 193 7.62 5.24 8.18
N PHE A 194 7.02 5.79 7.12
CA PHE A 194 6.63 7.19 7.04
C PHE A 194 5.63 7.58 8.15
N ALA A 195 4.53 6.86 8.28
CA ALA A 195 3.48 7.16 9.26
C ALA A 195 4.00 7.02 10.70
N ASN A 196 4.79 5.98 10.97
CA ASN A 196 5.37 5.76 12.29
C ASN A 196 6.38 6.86 12.68
N LYS A 197 7.23 7.29 11.76
CA LYS A 197 8.16 8.41 11.98
C LYS A 197 7.43 9.73 12.20
N LEU A 198 6.37 9.98 11.43
CA LEU A 198 5.53 11.16 11.61
C LEU A 198 4.87 11.14 13.00
N ASN A 199 4.30 10.00 13.40
CA ASN A 199 3.69 9.86 14.73
C ASN A 199 4.71 10.02 15.87
N LEU A 200 5.92 9.49 15.71
CA LEU A 200 7.00 9.66 16.68
C LEU A 200 7.42 11.13 16.83
N GLN A 201 7.43 11.90 15.75
CA GLN A 201 7.75 13.34 15.79
C GLN A 201 6.64 14.17 16.46
N ILE A 202 5.38 13.79 16.30
CA ILE A 202 4.21 14.50 16.84
C ILE A 202 3.90 14.08 18.27
N ASN A 203 3.79 12.76 18.52
CA ASN A 203 3.27 12.19 19.76
C ASN A 203 4.34 11.52 20.62
N ASN A 204 5.57 11.40 20.14
CA ASN A 204 6.69 10.71 20.79
C ASN A 204 6.38 9.23 21.16
N THR A 205 5.48 8.60 20.43
CA THR A 205 5.07 7.19 20.59
C THR A 205 5.06 6.48 19.24
N PRO A 206 5.44 5.21 19.16
CA PRO A 206 5.29 4.44 17.93
C PRO A 206 3.80 4.18 17.66
N LEU A 207 3.43 4.01 16.40
CA LEU A 207 2.11 3.52 16.02
C LEU A 207 1.91 2.10 16.53
N TYR A 208 0.71 1.84 16.99
CA TYR A 208 0.24 0.52 17.39
C TYR A 208 -0.67 -0.06 16.32
N GLY A 209 -0.33 -1.25 15.81
CA GLY A 209 -1.07 -1.92 14.74
C GLY A 209 -2.03 -2.98 15.29
N ASP A 210 -3.29 -2.88 14.89
CA ASP A 210 -4.34 -3.86 15.15
C ASP A 210 -4.65 -4.65 13.88
N PHE A 211 -4.70 -5.97 13.99
CA PHE A 211 -5.13 -6.86 12.92
C PHE A 211 -6.66 -6.96 12.89
N ILE A 212 -7.28 -6.43 11.86
CA ILE A 212 -8.75 -6.38 11.73
C ILE A 212 -9.29 -7.63 11.05
N GLY A 213 -8.61 -8.12 10.00
CA GLY A 213 -9.06 -9.30 9.30
C GLY A 213 -8.19 -9.69 8.10
N TYR A 214 -8.36 -10.94 7.68
CA TYR A 214 -7.71 -11.53 6.53
C TYR A 214 -8.71 -12.38 5.75
N GLN A 215 -8.78 -12.16 4.46
CA GLN A 215 -9.61 -12.92 3.53
C GLN A 215 -8.87 -13.14 2.22
N SER A 216 -9.42 -13.96 1.34
CA SER A 216 -8.89 -14.12 -0.01
C SER A 216 -9.99 -14.26 -1.04
N SER A 217 -9.65 -14.03 -2.30
CA SER A 217 -10.58 -14.13 -3.42
C SER A 217 -11.18 -15.53 -3.60
N ILE A 218 -10.56 -16.59 -3.05
CA ILE A 218 -11.08 -17.96 -3.08
C ILE A 218 -12.18 -18.21 -2.03
N ASP A 219 -12.39 -17.28 -1.08
CA ASP A 219 -13.37 -17.43 0.00
C ASP A 219 -14.77 -16.95 -0.41
N HIS A 220 -14.91 -16.36 -1.58
CA HIS A 220 -16.14 -15.73 -2.02
C HIS A 220 -16.63 -16.32 -3.34
N ASP A 221 -17.94 -16.40 -3.48
CA ASP A 221 -18.59 -16.73 -4.74
C ASP A 221 -18.40 -15.60 -5.76
N LEU A 222 -18.56 -15.93 -7.03
CA LEU A 222 -18.58 -14.95 -8.10
C LEU A 222 -19.74 -13.99 -7.89
N ILE A 223 -19.47 -12.72 -8.08
CA ILE A 223 -20.51 -11.69 -8.10
C ILE A 223 -20.90 -11.46 -9.55
N ASP A 224 -22.20 -11.62 -9.82
CA ASP A 224 -22.79 -11.26 -11.11
C ASP A 224 -22.87 -9.74 -11.22
N VAL A 225 -22.29 -9.20 -12.28
CA VAL A 225 -22.28 -7.77 -12.61
C VAL A 225 -22.65 -7.53 -14.08
N GLU A 226 -23.46 -8.44 -14.66
CA GLU A 226 -23.95 -8.35 -16.04
C GLU A 226 -24.82 -7.11 -16.24
N ASP A 227 -25.62 -6.72 -15.25
CA ASP A 227 -26.41 -5.49 -15.24
C ASP A 227 -25.57 -4.21 -15.38
N LEU A 228 -24.29 -4.27 -15.02
CA LEU A 228 -23.30 -3.21 -15.24
C LEU A 228 -22.53 -3.35 -16.56
N GLY A 229 -22.85 -4.36 -17.38
CA GLY A 229 -22.15 -4.66 -18.61
C GLY A 229 -20.72 -5.21 -18.40
N MET A 230 -20.44 -5.78 -17.23
CA MET A 230 -19.11 -6.25 -16.82
C MET A 230 -19.00 -7.78 -16.71
N GLY A 231 -20.11 -8.52 -16.86
CA GLY A 231 -20.15 -9.97 -16.70
C GLY A 231 -20.11 -10.39 -15.23
N THR A 232 -19.21 -11.32 -14.89
CA THR A 232 -18.98 -11.75 -13.50
C THR A 232 -17.58 -11.35 -13.04
N THR A 233 -17.37 -11.32 -11.71
CA THR A 233 -16.02 -11.16 -11.15
C THR A 233 -15.12 -12.34 -11.52
N ALA A 234 -13.80 -12.10 -11.58
CA ALA A 234 -12.83 -13.13 -11.94
C ALA A 234 -12.88 -14.32 -10.98
N ARG A 235 -12.87 -15.53 -11.55
CA ARG A 235 -12.89 -16.76 -10.77
C ARG A 235 -11.54 -17.00 -10.11
N ALA A 236 -11.53 -17.08 -8.77
CA ALA A 236 -10.40 -17.56 -8.01
C ALA A 236 -10.48 -19.09 -7.80
N ASN A 237 -9.33 -19.75 -7.73
CA ASN A 237 -9.21 -21.17 -7.42
C ASN A 237 -7.81 -21.43 -6.81
N GLN A 238 -7.51 -22.67 -6.44
CA GLN A 238 -6.24 -23.02 -5.79
C GLN A 238 -4.99 -22.77 -6.64
N LYS A 239 -5.14 -22.59 -7.96
CA LYS A 239 -4.05 -22.28 -8.88
C LYS A 239 -3.88 -20.78 -9.10
N HIS A 240 -4.83 -19.96 -8.66
CA HIS A 240 -4.78 -18.52 -8.71
C HIS A 240 -5.75 -17.90 -7.69
N TRP A 241 -5.21 -17.27 -6.68
CA TRP A 241 -5.98 -16.47 -5.72
C TRP A 241 -5.12 -15.34 -5.11
N VAL A 242 -5.78 -14.33 -4.61
CA VAL A 242 -5.19 -13.15 -4.00
C VAL A 242 -5.73 -12.99 -2.59
N ALA A 243 -4.86 -12.65 -1.66
CA ALA A 243 -5.22 -12.37 -0.28
C ALA A 243 -5.33 -10.87 -0.01
N TYR A 244 -6.15 -10.55 0.99
CA TYR A 244 -6.40 -9.19 1.48
C TYR A 244 -6.26 -9.17 2.99
N ALA A 245 -5.49 -8.21 3.49
CA ALA A 245 -5.32 -7.99 4.92
C ALA A 245 -5.79 -6.57 5.28
N SER A 246 -6.53 -6.44 6.37
CA SER A 246 -6.95 -5.16 6.91
C SER A 246 -6.30 -4.93 8.25
N LEU A 247 -5.59 -3.81 8.40
CA LEU A 247 -4.93 -3.39 9.63
C LEU A 247 -5.29 -1.92 9.91
N LYS A 248 -5.39 -1.58 11.18
CA LYS A 248 -5.57 -0.22 11.68
C LYS A 248 -4.36 0.14 12.53
N TYR A 249 -3.95 1.40 12.48
CA TYR A 249 -2.85 1.93 13.27
C TYR A 249 -3.31 3.18 14.03
N GLU A 250 -2.93 3.24 15.30
CA GLU A 250 -3.21 4.35 16.22
C GLU A 250 -1.92 4.88 16.86
#